data_88758362b528640d8dbb2e132c7dbf7f
#
_entry.id   88758362b528640d8dbb2e132c7dbf7f
#
_cell.length_a   1.000
_cell.length_b   1.000
_cell.length_c   1.000
_cell.angle_alpha   90.00
_cell.angle_beta   90.00
_cell.angle_gamma   90.00
#
_symmetry.space_group_name_H-M   'P 1'
#
loop_
_entity.id
_entity.type
_entity.pdbx_description
1 polymer ?
#
loop_
_entity_poly.entity_id
_entity_poly.type
_entity_poly.pdbx_seq_one_letter_code
_entity_poly.pdbx_strand_id
1 'polypeptide(L)'
;SLSILTGTQGGWPLSMFLDENGVPFTGGTYFPPKEMHGRPDFQKVLNNVSDVYNKNREKILDQAPQMQEIFGKINQRSAVLNQPLEPFLEKIIQHLDKDNGSFKGAPKFPQFYLFDAMFYFYLKTGKEEYFKPVETLLYNISSKGMYDHLAGGIARYTVDENWIIPHFEKMLYDNIQYIGLLNKFFQKTNNLYYKGKLEQTINFINSEFKNDFDLYGSAYDADSDGVEGKYYVWNYAELKNTLGSKFNLFAKKYNLTEEGNFEGNNILIETHNKLSDDEIKKISNTEKTLLDQRNKRTKPLFDDKSQTDQNCFLLETLLLSSLVTDNEELKQNTLVSIKILEKYLSDKIFHCYQDTEIDAFLEDYVYYASLLITIYELDGDVKYIEKAKDILIKTWEYFFDKKSGLMQKNKILDNDLFVQPVDLNDNNIPNGNSVYLNLCNKIYIITSDKIWFEKIDILKKSFHQVLNSNFAQMFSFVKSLDICNESISFTIHGKQNLDPNIKKYLQKKFFTRATFKYLDNEVKEAKIVICKNQTCSNKLSNIKEIEDYLKRNNIS
;
A
#
# COMPACT_ATOMS: atom_id res chain seq x y z
N SER A 1 3.56 21.05 -9.10
CA SER A 1 3.30 22.13 -10.09
C SER A 1 2.95 23.46 -9.43
N LEU A 2 2.00 23.53 -8.49
CA LEU A 2 1.61 24.80 -7.83
C LEU A 2 2.81 25.49 -7.16
N SER A 3 3.62 24.74 -6.40
CA SER A 3 4.79 25.29 -5.71
C SER A 3 5.85 25.86 -6.67
N ILE A 4 5.98 25.27 -7.87
CA ILE A 4 6.89 25.77 -8.91
C ILE A 4 6.37 27.09 -9.50
N LEU A 5 5.05 27.21 -9.70
CA LEU A 5 4.42 28.38 -10.27
C LEU A 5 4.30 29.57 -9.30
N THR A 6 3.95 29.29 -8.06
CA THR A 6 3.55 30.32 -7.09
C THR A 6 4.52 30.45 -5.90
N GLY A 7 5.49 29.55 -5.75
CA GLY A 7 6.37 29.48 -4.59
C GLY A 7 5.66 29.09 -3.29
N THR A 8 4.37 28.71 -3.33
CA THR A 8 3.57 28.31 -2.17
C THR A 8 3.50 26.80 -2.04
N GLN A 9 3.29 26.31 -0.82
CA GLN A 9 3.01 24.88 -0.62
C GLN A 9 1.70 24.48 -1.30
N GLY A 10 1.69 23.29 -1.94
CA GLY A 10 0.48 22.66 -2.42
C GLY A 10 -0.43 22.21 -1.28
N GLY A 11 -1.69 21.92 -1.60
CA GLY A 11 -2.69 21.44 -0.64
C GLY A 11 -3.98 21.07 -1.36
N TRP A 12 -4.90 20.48 -0.63
CA TRP A 12 -6.23 20.13 -1.15
C TRP A 12 -7.30 21.04 -0.55
N PRO A 13 -8.35 21.37 -1.35
CA PRO A 13 -8.48 21.15 -2.80
C PRO A 13 -7.44 21.94 -3.60
N LEU A 14 -7.09 21.47 -4.80
CA LEU A 14 -6.16 22.13 -5.72
C LEU A 14 -6.88 22.59 -6.97
N SER A 15 -6.82 23.90 -7.25
CA SER A 15 -7.34 24.51 -8.47
C SER A 15 -6.18 25.05 -9.31
N MET A 16 -6.11 24.63 -10.60
CA MET A 16 -5.12 25.12 -11.55
C MET A 16 -5.81 25.75 -12.74
N PHE A 17 -5.30 26.89 -13.20
CA PHE A 17 -5.79 27.57 -14.38
C PHE A 17 -4.79 27.38 -15.51
N LEU A 18 -5.27 26.89 -16.64
CA LEU A 18 -4.48 26.47 -17.78
C LEU A 18 -4.68 27.41 -18.95
N ASP A 19 -3.65 27.54 -19.79
CA ASP A 19 -3.80 28.19 -21.09
C ASP A 19 -4.53 27.27 -22.10
N GLU A 20 -4.67 27.73 -23.33
CA GLU A 20 -5.33 26.99 -24.41
C GLU A 20 -4.58 25.73 -24.86
N ASN A 21 -3.32 25.56 -24.45
CA ASN A 21 -2.48 24.38 -24.72
C ASN A 21 -2.42 23.44 -23.49
N GLY A 22 -3.22 23.69 -22.46
CA GLY A 22 -3.24 22.91 -21.23
C GLY A 22 -2.06 23.17 -20.29
N VAL A 23 -1.25 24.25 -20.53
CA VAL A 23 -0.11 24.60 -19.69
C VAL A 23 -0.59 25.46 -18.50
N PRO A 24 -0.31 25.08 -17.25
CA PRO A 24 -0.73 25.84 -16.09
C PRO A 24 0.04 27.16 -15.95
N PHE A 25 -0.66 28.28 -15.78
CA PHE A 25 -0.07 29.60 -15.57
C PHE A 25 -0.33 30.18 -14.17
N THR A 26 -1.35 29.71 -13.47
CA THR A 26 -1.61 30.08 -12.06
C THR A 26 -2.48 29.01 -11.38
N GLY A 27 -2.61 29.10 -10.06
CA GLY A 27 -3.44 28.18 -9.29
C GLY A 27 -3.51 28.55 -7.82
N GLY A 28 -4.24 27.75 -7.05
CA GLY A 28 -4.36 27.90 -5.61
C GLY A 28 -4.97 26.65 -4.98
N THR A 29 -5.02 26.62 -3.66
CA THR A 29 -5.60 25.48 -2.95
C THR A 29 -7.11 25.68 -2.76
N TYR A 30 -7.53 26.29 -1.67
CA TYR A 30 -8.94 26.47 -1.35
C TYR A 30 -9.39 27.91 -1.66
N PHE A 31 -10.49 28.05 -2.40
CA PHE A 31 -11.20 29.31 -2.64
C PHE A 31 -12.58 29.24 -2.03
N PRO A 32 -12.90 30.06 -1.01
CA PRO A 32 -14.20 30.03 -0.35
C PRO A 32 -15.33 30.56 -1.26
N PRO A 33 -16.60 30.14 -1.02
CA PRO A 33 -17.75 30.65 -1.78
C PRO A 33 -18.08 32.12 -1.48
N LYS A 34 -17.60 32.64 -0.35
CA LYS A 34 -17.68 34.05 0.06
C LYS A 34 -16.36 34.48 0.67
N GLU A 35 -15.99 35.75 0.54
CA GLU A 35 -14.75 36.27 1.12
C GLU A 35 -14.71 36.04 2.63
N MET A 36 -13.65 35.33 3.10
CA MET A 36 -13.46 35.04 4.52
C MET A 36 -11.98 34.83 4.85
N HIS A 37 -11.59 35.19 6.06
CA HIS A 37 -10.22 35.07 6.57
C HIS A 37 -9.14 35.69 5.65
N GLY A 38 -9.48 36.83 4.98
CA GLY A 38 -8.57 37.51 4.04
C GLY A 38 -8.36 36.79 2.71
N ARG A 39 -9.13 35.72 2.42
CA ARG A 39 -9.12 35.02 1.14
C ARG A 39 -10.27 35.51 0.26
N PRO A 40 -10.00 35.85 -1.02
CA PRO A 40 -11.06 36.23 -1.94
C PRO A 40 -12.03 35.09 -2.22
N ASP A 41 -13.26 35.38 -2.52
CA ASP A 41 -14.23 34.39 -2.99
C ASP A 41 -13.84 33.84 -4.37
N PHE A 42 -14.34 32.65 -4.71
CA PHE A 42 -13.98 31.94 -5.94
C PHE A 42 -14.41 32.73 -7.20
N GLN A 43 -15.55 33.43 -7.17
CA GLN A 43 -15.99 34.22 -8.31
C GLN A 43 -15.04 35.39 -8.59
N LYS A 44 -14.54 36.08 -7.54
CA LYS A 44 -13.56 37.15 -7.66
C LYS A 44 -12.23 36.64 -8.22
N VAL A 45 -11.82 35.41 -7.80
CA VAL A 45 -10.62 34.75 -8.35
C VAL A 45 -10.81 34.45 -9.83
N LEU A 46 -11.94 33.88 -10.25
CA LEU A 46 -12.23 33.60 -11.66
C LEU A 46 -12.18 34.85 -12.53
N ASN A 47 -12.81 35.93 -12.07
CA ASN A 47 -12.79 37.22 -12.79
C ASN A 47 -11.35 37.76 -12.93
N ASN A 48 -10.59 37.74 -11.84
CA ASN A 48 -9.18 38.21 -11.87
C ASN A 48 -8.31 37.38 -12.80
N VAL A 49 -8.46 36.06 -12.78
CA VAL A 49 -7.72 35.14 -13.65
C VAL A 49 -8.08 35.39 -15.12
N SER A 50 -9.36 35.54 -15.42
CA SER A 50 -9.85 35.88 -16.77
C SER A 50 -9.24 37.20 -17.24
N ASP A 51 -9.29 38.23 -16.39
CA ASP A 51 -8.73 39.56 -16.73
C ASP A 51 -7.23 39.50 -16.98
N VAL A 52 -6.47 38.78 -16.13
CA VAL A 52 -5.03 38.60 -16.26
C VAL A 52 -4.71 37.83 -17.53
N TYR A 53 -5.43 36.75 -17.83
CA TYR A 53 -5.24 35.96 -19.04
C TYR A 53 -5.47 36.82 -20.30
N ASN A 54 -6.59 37.51 -20.36
CA ASN A 54 -6.93 38.35 -21.53
C ASN A 54 -5.92 39.50 -21.75
N LYS A 55 -5.47 40.15 -20.67
CA LYS A 55 -4.52 41.27 -20.75
C LYS A 55 -3.07 40.82 -21.05
N ASN A 56 -2.69 39.61 -20.67
CA ASN A 56 -1.28 39.13 -20.75
C ASN A 56 -1.15 37.83 -21.55
N ARG A 57 -2.12 37.49 -22.40
CA ARG A 57 -2.20 36.20 -23.11
C ARG A 57 -0.89 35.87 -23.84
N GLU A 58 -0.33 36.80 -24.61
CA GLU A 58 0.93 36.57 -25.33
C GLU A 58 2.09 36.22 -24.39
N LYS A 59 2.25 36.93 -23.25
CA LYS A 59 3.28 36.63 -22.26
C LYS A 59 3.10 35.29 -21.60
N ILE A 60 1.86 34.87 -21.34
CA ILE A 60 1.54 33.57 -20.76
C ILE A 60 1.93 32.44 -21.73
N LEU A 61 1.56 32.60 -23.01
CA LEU A 61 1.92 31.62 -24.05
C LEU A 61 3.43 31.55 -24.32
N ASP A 62 4.14 32.69 -24.26
CA ASP A 62 5.60 32.74 -24.41
C ASP A 62 6.34 32.03 -23.24
N GLN A 63 5.73 31.93 -22.06
CA GLN A 63 6.30 31.21 -20.91
C GLN A 63 6.05 29.70 -20.95
N ALA A 64 5.07 29.22 -21.72
CA ALA A 64 4.71 27.82 -21.79
C ALA A 64 5.89 26.88 -22.14
N PRO A 65 6.77 27.17 -23.13
CA PRO A 65 7.93 26.34 -23.42
C PRO A 65 8.93 26.25 -22.27
N GLN A 66 9.14 27.32 -21.51
CA GLN A 66 10.01 27.30 -20.32
C GLN A 66 9.44 26.42 -19.22
N MET A 67 8.13 26.46 -19.01
CA MET A 67 7.44 25.59 -18.05
C MET A 67 7.55 24.13 -18.45
N GLN A 68 7.35 23.79 -19.72
CA GLN A 68 7.56 22.44 -20.24
C GLN A 68 9.00 21.96 -20.03
N GLU A 69 9.99 22.83 -20.24
CA GLU A 69 11.40 22.51 -20.00
C GLU A 69 11.68 22.25 -18.51
N ILE A 70 11.14 23.08 -17.59
CA ILE A 70 11.30 22.90 -16.14
C ILE A 70 10.71 21.57 -15.70
N PHE A 71 9.48 21.24 -16.12
CA PHE A 71 8.85 19.96 -15.81
C PHE A 71 9.57 18.78 -16.47
N GLY A 72 10.11 18.95 -17.68
CA GLY A 72 10.88 17.92 -18.39
C GLY A 72 12.27 17.64 -17.79
N LYS A 73 12.89 18.62 -17.10
CA LYS A 73 14.21 18.44 -16.45
C LYS A 73 14.16 17.54 -15.21
N ILE A 74 13.00 17.36 -14.59
CA ILE A 74 12.83 16.50 -13.42
C ILE A 74 13.18 15.04 -13.75
N ASN A 75 13.18 14.64 -15.02
CA ASN A 75 13.32 13.26 -15.50
C ASN A 75 14.63 12.99 -16.28
N GLN A 76 15.75 13.66 -16.00
CA GLN A 76 17.01 13.43 -16.72
C GLN A 76 17.82 12.27 -16.13
N ARG A 77 18.50 11.49 -17.01
CA ARG A 77 19.35 10.34 -16.64
C ARG A 77 20.71 10.76 -16.08
N SER A 78 21.22 10.03 -15.09
CA SER A 78 22.59 10.17 -14.58
C SER A 78 23.33 8.83 -14.51
N ALA A 79 24.64 8.89 -14.19
CA ALA A 79 25.46 7.70 -14.02
C ALA A 79 25.04 6.88 -12.78
N VAL A 80 25.16 5.54 -12.87
CA VAL A 80 24.84 4.62 -11.76
C VAL A 80 25.77 4.88 -10.58
N LEU A 81 25.19 5.12 -9.41
CA LEU A 81 25.91 5.17 -8.15
C LEU A 81 25.75 3.80 -7.44
N ASN A 82 26.84 3.06 -7.31
CA ASN A 82 26.91 1.87 -6.45
C ASN A 82 27.08 2.34 -5.01
N GLN A 83 26.00 2.82 -4.39
CA GLN A 83 26.01 3.19 -2.98
C GLN A 83 25.15 2.23 -2.14
N PRO A 84 25.53 1.99 -0.87
CA PRO A 84 24.66 1.27 0.06
C PRO A 84 23.32 1.96 0.21
N LEU A 85 22.27 1.18 0.43
CA LEU A 85 20.89 1.70 0.56
C LEU A 85 20.50 1.95 2.02
N GLU A 86 21.14 1.27 2.97
CA GLU A 86 20.91 1.46 4.41
C GLU A 86 21.04 2.91 4.87
N PRO A 87 22.01 3.73 4.40
CA PRO A 87 22.14 5.13 4.82
C PRO A 87 20.89 5.99 4.54
N PHE A 88 20.05 5.62 3.57
CA PHE A 88 18.78 6.32 3.34
C PHE A 88 17.79 6.07 4.49
N LEU A 89 17.72 4.83 4.97
CA LEU A 89 16.88 4.50 6.11
C LEU A 89 17.41 5.11 7.40
N GLU A 90 18.72 5.08 7.63
CA GLU A 90 19.37 5.67 8.81
C GLU A 90 19.09 7.17 8.91
N LYS A 91 19.09 7.90 7.79
CA LYS A 91 18.71 9.30 7.75
C LYS A 91 17.24 9.52 8.15
N ILE A 92 16.33 8.71 7.63
CA ILE A 92 14.90 8.84 7.91
C ILE A 92 14.57 8.50 9.36
N ILE A 93 15.18 7.47 9.93
CA ILE A 93 14.96 7.05 11.33
C ILE A 93 15.18 8.20 12.31
N GLN A 94 16.13 9.11 12.02
CA GLN A 94 16.40 10.26 12.87
C GLN A 94 15.25 11.28 12.93
N HIS A 95 14.38 11.28 11.92
CA HIS A 95 13.23 12.18 11.82
C HIS A 95 11.91 11.55 12.28
N LEU A 96 11.92 10.27 12.65
CA LEU A 96 10.72 9.60 13.13
C LEU A 96 10.36 10.02 14.56
N ASP A 97 9.09 9.95 14.85
CA ASP A 97 8.54 10.04 16.19
C ASP A 97 8.79 8.71 16.92
N LYS A 98 9.68 8.72 17.90
CA LYS A 98 10.11 7.52 18.62
C LYS A 98 9.01 6.95 19.54
N ASP A 99 8.09 7.80 19.98
CA ASP A 99 7.05 7.44 20.93
C ASP A 99 5.76 7.00 20.24
N ASN A 100 5.40 7.70 19.16
CA ASN A 100 4.16 7.44 18.43
C ASN A 100 4.37 6.69 17.10
N GLY A 101 5.58 6.65 16.55
CA GLY A 101 5.84 6.14 15.20
C GLY A 101 5.45 7.13 14.11
N SER A 102 5.84 6.84 12.85
CA SER A 102 5.74 7.75 11.71
C SER A 102 6.51 9.06 11.92
N PHE A 103 6.21 10.13 11.18
CA PHE A 103 6.84 11.43 11.35
C PHE A 103 6.17 12.23 12.49
N LYS A 104 6.93 13.18 13.07
CA LYS A 104 6.40 14.12 14.05
C LYS A 104 5.42 15.09 13.43
N GLY A 105 4.49 15.60 14.26
CA GLY A 105 3.52 16.61 13.87
C GLY A 105 2.18 16.06 13.40
N ALA A 106 1.31 16.96 12.99
CA ALA A 106 -0.05 16.70 12.54
C ALA A 106 -0.34 17.48 11.24
N PRO A 107 -1.20 16.97 10.34
CA PRO A 107 -1.85 15.64 10.38
C PRO A 107 -0.84 14.49 10.26
N LYS A 108 -1.15 13.34 10.87
CA LYS A 108 -0.22 12.21 10.97
C LYS A 108 -0.69 11.03 10.11
N PHE A 109 0.16 10.63 9.15
CA PHE A 109 -0.09 9.52 8.23
C PHE A 109 0.77 8.30 8.58
N PRO A 110 0.28 7.07 8.33
CA PRO A 110 1.02 5.83 8.65
C PRO A 110 2.32 5.65 7.87
N GLN A 111 2.38 6.09 6.60
CA GLN A 111 3.54 5.91 5.70
C GLN A 111 3.96 4.44 5.54
N PHE A 112 3.02 3.55 5.31
CA PHE A 112 3.24 2.09 5.33
C PHE A 112 4.38 1.61 4.43
N TYR A 113 4.58 2.22 3.25
CA TYR A 113 5.67 1.88 2.34
C TYR A 113 7.07 2.06 2.97
N LEU A 114 7.24 3.07 3.82
CA LEU A 114 8.47 3.30 4.57
C LEU A 114 8.70 2.19 5.60
N PHE A 115 7.67 1.88 6.40
CA PHE A 115 7.77 0.87 7.45
C PHE A 115 7.84 -0.55 6.89
N ASP A 116 7.27 -0.80 5.72
CA ASP A 116 7.46 -2.05 4.98
C ASP A 116 8.91 -2.21 4.51
N ALA A 117 9.54 -1.16 4.01
CA ALA A 117 10.96 -1.17 3.68
C ALA A 117 11.84 -1.36 4.93
N MET A 118 11.55 -0.67 6.04
CA MET A 118 12.27 -0.88 7.31
C MET A 118 12.18 -2.32 7.78
N PHE A 119 10.99 -2.90 7.75
CA PHE A 119 10.81 -4.30 8.16
C PHE A 119 11.56 -5.27 7.25
N TYR A 120 11.59 -5.02 5.95
CA TYR A 120 12.41 -5.77 5.00
C TYR A 120 13.90 -5.71 5.38
N PHE A 121 14.45 -4.52 5.67
CA PHE A 121 15.84 -4.37 6.07
C PHE A 121 16.13 -4.99 7.44
N TYR A 122 15.17 -4.96 8.37
CA TYR A 122 15.27 -5.74 9.62
C TYR A 122 15.42 -7.23 9.35
N LEU A 123 14.55 -7.80 8.50
CA LEU A 123 14.63 -9.21 8.15
C LEU A 123 15.95 -9.57 7.44
N LYS A 124 16.54 -8.64 6.71
CA LYS A 124 17.82 -8.81 6.02
C LYS A 124 19.02 -8.73 6.97
N THR A 125 19.03 -7.77 7.88
CA THR A 125 20.22 -7.38 8.67
C THR A 125 20.17 -7.81 10.13
N GLY A 126 18.96 -8.03 10.67
CA GLY A 126 18.74 -8.26 12.10
C GLY A 126 18.88 -7.01 12.98
N LYS A 127 19.06 -5.82 12.41
CA LYS A 127 19.27 -4.58 13.18
C LYS A 127 17.95 -4.09 13.81
N GLU A 128 17.92 -4.05 15.15
CA GLU A 128 16.77 -3.62 15.94
C GLU A 128 16.30 -2.16 15.64
N GLU A 129 17.21 -1.33 15.15
CA GLU A 129 16.87 0.06 14.75
C GLU A 129 15.84 0.13 13.61
N TYR A 130 15.70 -0.93 12.81
CA TYR A 130 14.67 -1.05 11.78
C TYR A 130 13.39 -1.72 12.29
N PHE A 131 13.48 -2.54 13.34
CA PHE A 131 12.34 -3.22 13.94
C PHE A 131 11.50 -2.31 14.84
N LYS A 132 12.17 -1.60 15.76
CA LYS A 132 11.50 -0.77 16.77
C LYS A 132 10.53 0.27 16.21
N PRO A 133 10.87 1.04 15.15
CA PRO A 133 9.92 1.97 14.55
C PRO A 133 8.66 1.29 14.02
N VAL A 134 8.79 0.09 13.43
CA VAL A 134 7.65 -0.69 12.90
C VAL A 134 6.76 -1.17 14.05
N GLU A 135 7.36 -1.72 15.12
CA GLU A 135 6.63 -2.14 16.32
C GLU A 135 5.87 -0.96 16.95
N THR A 136 6.54 0.19 17.10
CA THR A 136 5.94 1.41 17.66
C THR A 136 4.75 1.89 16.81
N LEU A 137 4.90 1.95 15.49
CA LEU A 137 3.82 2.34 14.59
C LEU A 137 2.63 1.39 14.70
N LEU A 138 2.87 0.09 14.53
CA LEU A 138 1.79 -0.91 14.55
C LEU A 138 1.06 -0.92 15.89
N TYR A 139 1.79 -0.80 17.01
CA TYR A 139 1.17 -0.74 18.33
C TYR A 139 0.26 0.47 18.47
N ASN A 140 0.75 1.67 18.15
CA ASN A 140 -0.02 2.90 18.29
C ASN A 140 -1.24 2.95 17.36
N ILE A 141 -1.09 2.55 16.09
CA ILE A 141 -2.23 2.48 15.18
C ILE A 141 -3.25 1.46 15.69
N SER A 142 -2.81 0.28 16.11
CA SER A 142 -3.71 -0.82 16.50
C SER A 142 -4.43 -0.62 17.83
N SER A 143 -3.90 0.23 18.73
CA SER A 143 -4.44 0.43 20.09
C SER A 143 -5.17 1.75 20.28
N LYS A 144 -4.95 2.73 19.39
CA LYS A 144 -5.53 4.07 19.55
C LYS A 144 -6.71 4.34 18.59
N GLY A 145 -7.14 5.59 18.48
CA GLY A 145 -8.33 6.00 17.75
C GLY A 145 -8.27 5.83 16.24
N MET A 146 -7.07 5.65 15.66
CA MET A 146 -6.89 5.32 14.25
C MET A 146 -7.55 3.99 13.85
N TYR A 147 -7.62 3.02 14.78
CA TYR A 147 -8.20 1.70 14.58
C TYR A 147 -9.65 1.64 15.06
N ASP A 148 -10.54 1.09 14.25
CA ASP A 148 -11.91 0.83 14.64
C ASP A 148 -11.98 -0.46 15.49
N HIS A 149 -12.02 -0.31 16.80
CA HIS A 149 -11.99 -1.42 17.74
C HIS A 149 -13.23 -2.31 17.74
N LEU A 150 -14.34 -1.88 17.12
CA LEU A 150 -15.56 -2.68 17.02
C LEU A 150 -15.62 -3.49 15.73
N ALA A 151 -15.47 -2.86 14.56
CA ALA A 151 -15.57 -3.55 13.28
C ALA A 151 -14.21 -4.01 12.73
N GLY A 152 -13.13 -3.33 13.08
CA GLY A 152 -11.83 -3.49 12.46
C GLY A 152 -11.56 -2.44 11.40
N GLY A 153 -10.35 -2.52 10.83
CA GLY A 153 -9.86 -1.56 9.86
C GLY A 153 -9.38 -0.25 10.47
N ILE A 154 -8.64 0.51 9.68
CA ILE A 154 -8.05 1.78 10.07
C ILE A 154 -8.63 2.94 9.27
N ALA A 155 -8.66 4.12 9.88
CA ALA A 155 -8.88 5.38 9.19
C ALA A 155 -7.66 5.79 8.37
N ARG A 156 -7.77 6.83 7.55
CA ARG A 156 -6.73 7.27 6.62
C ARG A 156 -5.54 7.95 7.32
N TYR A 157 -5.81 8.86 8.25
CA TYR A 157 -4.82 9.61 9.03
C TYR A 157 -5.46 10.16 10.31
N THR A 158 -4.65 10.75 11.19
CA THR A 158 -5.16 11.48 12.35
C THR A 158 -4.85 12.97 12.23
N VAL A 159 -5.76 13.80 12.78
CA VAL A 159 -5.59 15.26 12.82
C VAL A 159 -4.67 15.71 13.96
N ASP A 160 -4.31 14.78 14.83
CA ASP A 160 -3.36 14.96 15.95
C ASP A 160 -2.10 14.09 15.77
N GLU A 161 -1.06 14.38 16.54
CA GLU A 161 0.22 13.66 16.47
C GLU A 161 0.26 12.34 17.26
N ASN A 162 -0.77 12.02 18.05
CA ASN A 162 -0.80 10.91 19.00
C ASN A 162 -1.67 9.73 18.56
N TRP A 163 -2.24 9.74 17.34
CA TRP A 163 -3.14 8.73 16.78
C TRP A 163 -4.49 8.62 17.52
N ILE A 164 -4.99 9.73 18.07
CA ILE A 164 -6.21 9.77 18.89
C ILE A 164 -7.43 10.10 18.06
N ILE A 165 -7.38 11.21 17.31
CA ILE A 165 -8.52 11.73 16.56
C ILE A 165 -8.30 11.45 15.08
N PRO A 166 -8.95 10.41 14.51
CA PRO A 166 -8.83 10.12 13.09
C PRO A 166 -9.64 11.11 12.25
N HIS A 167 -9.20 11.35 11.02
CA HIS A 167 -10.12 11.67 9.94
C HIS A 167 -10.83 10.37 9.57
N PHE A 168 -12.13 10.28 9.85
CA PHE A 168 -12.86 9.00 9.90
C PHE A 168 -13.04 8.29 8.55
N GLU A 169 -12.56 8.86 7.46
CA GLU A 169 -12.49 8.21 6.14
C GLU A 169 -11.69 6.90 6.22
N LYS A 170 -12.22 5.82 5.63
CA LYS A 170 -11.53 4.53 5.53
C LYS A 170 -11.24 4.21 4.07
N MET A 171 -9.97 4.21 3.70
CA MET A 171 -9.54 3.85 2.35
C MET A 171 -9.20 2.37 2.25
N LEU A 172 -9.55 1.74 1.14
CA LEU A 172 -9.17 0.35 0.88
C LEU A 172 -7.65 0.18 0.88
N TYR A 173 -6.93 1.05 0.17
CA TYR A 173 -5.47 0.97 0.01
C TYR A 173 -4.68 1.11 1.33
N ASP A 174 -5.15 1.90 2.29
CA ASP A 174 -4.52 1.99 3.61
C ASP A 174 -4.69 0.68 4.39
N ASN A 175 -5.87 0.12 4.34
CA ASN A 175 -6.18 -1.15 4.99
C ASN A 175 -5.43 -2.33 4.36
N ILE A 176 -5.22 -2.36 3.04
CA ILE A 176 -4.39 -3.37 2.35
C ILE A 176 -2.96 -3.33 2.89
N GLN A 177 -2.37 -2.14 2.97
CA GLN A 177 -0.98 -1.98 3.43
C GLN A 177 -0.84 -2.31 4.92
N TYR A 178 -1.82 -1.94 5.74
CA TYR A 178 -1.87 -2.32 7.15
C TYR A 178 -1.91 -3.84 7.33
N ILE A 179 -2.80 -4.54 6.60
CA ILE A 179 -2.86 -6.02 6.56
C ILE A 179 -1.50 -6.59 6.13
N GLY A 180 -0.90 -6.04 5.06
CA GLY A 180 0.39 -6.49 4.53
C GLY A 180 1.54 -6.37 5.55
N LEU A 181 1.57 -5.27 6.31
CA LEU A 181 2.58 -5.08 7.36
C LEU A 181 2.31 -5.98 8.58
N LEU A 182 1.05 -6.13 8.99
CA LEU A 182 0.65 -7.06 10.06
C LEU A 182 0.99 -8.51 9.73
N ASN A 183 0.78 -8.95 8.48
CA ASN A 183 1.18 -10.29 8.01
C ASN A 183 2.66 -10.58 8.30
N LYS A 184 3.53 -9.70 7.85
CA LYS A 184 4.98 -9.81 8.02
C LYS A 184 5.39 -9.76 9.49
N PHE A 185 4.78 -8.84 10.23
CA PHE A 185 5.07 -8.65 11.65
C PHE A 185 4.61 -9.85 12.49
N PHE A 186 3.39 -10.35 12.28
CA PHE A 186 2.88 -11.55 12.95
C PHE A 186 3.72 -12.78 12.57
N GLN A 187 4.03 -12.98 11.30
CA GLN A 187 4.88 -14.07 10.83
C GLN A 187 6.23 -14.13 11.56
N LYS A 188 6.84 -12.96 11.84
CA LYS A 188 8.13 -12.87 12.53
C LYS A 188 8.03 -13.04 14.04
N THR A 189 7.00 -12.45 14.66
CA THR A 189 6.90 -12.33 16.13
C THR A 189 6.02 -13.40 16.77
N ASN A 190 5.11 -14.02 16.02
CA ASN A 190 4.03 -14.88 16.51
C ASN A 190 3.14 -14.22 17.58
N ASN A 191 3.07 -12.88 17.61
CA ASN A 191 2.30 -12.15 18.60
C ASN A 191 0.82 -12.19 18.28
N LEU A 192 0.02 -12.85 19.14
CA LEU A 192 -1.40 -13.07 18.95
C LEU A 192 -2.25 -11.78 18.96
N TYR A 193 -1.78 -10.71 19.59
CA TYR A 193 -2.45 -9.41 19.54
C TYR A 193 -2.54 -8.92 18.07
N TYR A 194 -1.44 -8.94 17.35
CA TYR A 194 -1.40 -8.53 15.95
C TYR A 194 -2.13 -9.52 15.02
N LYS A 195 -2.14 -10.81 15.37
CA LYS A 195 -2.98 -11.79 14.66
C LYS A 195 -4.46 -11.43 14.77
N GLY A 196 -4.94 -11.08 15.98
CA GLY A 196 -6.32 -10.66 16.20
C GLY A 196 -6.68 -9.40 15.38
N LYS A 197 -5.80 -8.39 15.35
CA LYS A 197 -5.99 -7.17 14.54
C LYS A 197 -6.00 -7.47 13.03
N LEU A 198 -5.13 -8.36 12.57
CA LEU A 198 -5.08 -8.85 11.19
C LEU A 198 -6.41 -9.51 10.79
N GLU A 199 -6.85 -10.50 11.55
CA GLU A 199 -8.08 -11.25 11.28
C GLU A 199 -9.31 -10.34 11.34
N GLN A 200 -9.39 -9.44 12.31
CA GLN A 200 -10.51 -8.49 12.44
C GLN A 200 -10.53 -7.52 11.24
N THR A 201 -9.37 -7.01 10.80
CA THR A 201 -9.30 -6.11 9.63
C THR A 201 -9.69 -6.82 8.33
N ILE A 202 -9.24 -8.07 8.14
CA ILE A 202 -9.65 -8.90 6.99
C ILE A 202 -11.16 -9.13 6.98
N ASN A 203 -11.73 -9.46 8.13
CA ASN A 203 -13.18 -9.66 8.25
C ASN A 203 -13.95 -8.38 7.93
N PHE A 204 -13.47 -7.23 8.40
CA PHE A 204 -14.03 -5.92 8.08
C PHE A 204 -14.01 -5.65 6.57
N ILE A 205 -12.88 -5.87 5.90
CA ILE A 205 -12.76 -5.69 4.44
C ILE A 205 -13.77 -6.60 3.71
N ASN A 206 -13.82 -7.87 4.08
CA ASN A 206 -14.71 -8.84 3.42
C ASN A 206 -16.21 -8.56 3.65
N SER A 207 -16.58 -7.96 4.79
CA SER A 207 -17.98 -7.68 5.12
C SER A 207 -18.45 -6.30 4.65
N GLU A 208 -17.56 -5.31 4.62
CA GLU A 208 -17.96 -3.92 4.41
C GLU A 208 -17.53 -3.35 3.04
N PHE A 209 -16.37 -3.79 2.50
CA PHE A 209 -15.87 -3.27 1.21
C PHE A 209 -16.30 -4.08 0.00
N LYS A 210 -16.88 -5.27 0.19
CA LYS A 210 -17.34 -6.08 -0.92
C LYS A 210 -18.64 -5.50 -1.49
N ASN A 211 -18.65 -5.27 -2.80
CA ASN A 211 -19.80 -4.70 -3.51
C ASN A 211 -20.63 -5.78 -4.24
N ASP A 212 -21.69 -5.36 -4.93
CA ASP A 212 -22.63 -6.24 -5.64
C ASP A 212 -22.00 -7.02 -6.82
N PHE A 213 -20.79 -6.66 -7.24
CA PHE A 213 -20.04 -7.35 -8.28
C PHE A 213 -19.08 -8.42 -7.74
N ASP A 214 -19.10 -8.69 -6.44
CA ASP A 214 -18.15 -9.55 -5.74
C ASP A 214 -16.69 -9.06 -5.81
N LEU A 215 -16.48 -7.78 -6.12
CA LEU A 215 -15.23 -7.04 -6.03
C LEU A 215 -15.25 -6.11 -4.82
N TYR A 216 -14.20 -5.33 -4.65
CA TYR A 216 -14.07 -4.46 -3.48
C TYR A 216 -14.09 -2.99 -3.91
N GLY A 217 -14.92 -2.20 -3.24
CA GLY A 217 -15.02 -0.75 -3.43
C GLY A 217 -13.83 0.00 -2.83
N SER A 218 -13.77 1.31 -3.03
CA SER A 218 -12.57 2.12 -2.79
C SER A 218 -12.50 2.72 -1.40
N ALA A 219 -13.63 3.21 -0.85
CA ALA A 219 -13.61 4.02 0.38
C ALA A 219 -14.96 4.08 1.10
N TYR A 220 -14.89 4.37 2.39
CA TYR A 220 -15.98 4.95 3.17
C TYR A 220 -15.66 6.41 3.48
N ASP A 221 -16.66 7.30 3.34
CA ASP A 221 -16.57 8.70 3.72
C ASP A 221 -16.33 8.86 5.24
N ALA A 222 -15.83 10.02 5.65
CA ALA A 222 -15.69 10.39 7.04
C ALA A 222 -17.02 10.76 7.69
N ASP A 223 -17.96 11.28 6.90
CA ASP A 223 -19.21 11.89 7.34
C ASP A 223 -20.37 10.88 7.35
N SER A 224 -21.23 11.05 8.35
CA SER A 224 -22.53 10.41 8.44
C SER A 224 -23.56 11.46 8.79
N ASP A 225 -24.64 11.59 8.00
CA ASP A 225 -25.64 12.67 8.13
C ASP A 225 -25.00 14.08 8.15
N GLY A 226 -23.91 14.30 7.39
CA GLY A 226 -23.20 15.58 7.31
C GLY A 226 -22.38 15.94 8.56
N VAL A 227 -22.09 14.97 9.43
CA VAL A 227 -21.27 15.16 10.64
C VAL A 227 -20.12 14.14 10.65
N GLU A 228 -18.89 14.63 10.69
CA GLU A 228 -17.69 13.79 10.73
C GLU A 228 -17.64 12.91 11.97
N GLY A 229 -17.37 11.62 11.79
CA GLY A 229 -17.21 10.66 12.87
C GLY A 229 -18.49 10.22 13.58
N LYS A 230 -19.67 10.80 13.28
CA LYS A 230 -20.94 10.52 13.97
C LYS A 230 -21.27 9.02 14.04
N TYR A 231 -20.96 8.27 12.99
CA TYR A 231 -21.17 6.81 12.98
C TYR A 231 -20.31 6.08 14.00
N TYR A 232 -19.06 6.53 14.23
CA TYR A 232 -18.02 5.80 14.96
C TYR A 232 -17.96 6.10 16.45
N VAL A 233 -18.25 7.37 16.84
CA VAL A 233 -18.05 7.85 18.21
C VAL A 233 -19.22 7.50 19.14
N TRP A 234 -18.95 7.51 20.45
CA TRP A 234 -19.90 7.10 21.45
C TRP A 234 -20.02 8.11 22.58
N ASN A 235 -21.25 8.52 22.92
CA ASN A 235 -21.51 9.29 24.11
C ASN A 235 -21.37 8.40 25.36
N TYR A 236 -20.79 8.93 26.43
CA TYR A 236 -20.54 8.18 27.67
C TYR A 236 -21.83 7.64 28.29
N ALA A 237 -22.89 8.46 28.38
CA ALA A 237 -24.18 8.04 28.91
C ALA A 237 -24.84 6.97 28.03
N GLU A 238 -24.74 7.07 26.71
CA GLU A 238 -25.19 6.07 25.76
C GLU A 238 -24.49 4.72 26.00
N LEU A 239 -23.15 4.72 26.13
CA LEU A 239 -22.38 3.51 26.45
C LEU A 239 -22.83 2.88 27.77
N LYS A 240 -22.97 3.71 28.82
CA LYS A 240 -23.36 3.24 30.15
C LYS A 240 -24.76 2.63 30.15
N ASN A 241 -25.69 3.26 29.45
CA ASN A 241 -27.08 2.75 29.34
C ASN A 241 -27.14 1.46 28.50
N THR A 242 -26.40 1.41 27.36
CA THR A 242 -26.39 0.23 26.47
C THR A 242 -25.74 -0.97 27.13
N LEU A 243 -24.66 -0.77 27.88
CA LEU A 243 -23.87 -1.85 28.46
C LEU A 243 -24.33 -2.26 29.87
N GLY A 244 -24.98 -1.38 30.62
CA GLY A 244 -25.46 -1.66 32.00
C GLY A 244 -24.32 -2.19 32.88
N SER A 245 -24.53 -3.36 33.47
CA SER A 245 -23.54 -4.01 34.37
C SER A 245 -22.21 -4.37 33.69
N LYS A 246 -22.14 -4.44 32.34
CA LYS A 246 -20.93 -4.75 31.58
C LYS A 246 -20.03 -3.51 31.39
N PHE A 247 -20.56 -2.31 31.63
CA PHE A 247 -19.85 -1.04 31.37
C PHE A 247 -18.50 -0.97 32.08
N ASN A 248 -18.44 -1.28 33.38
CA ASN A 248 -17.20 -1.20 34.15
C ASN A 248 -16.10 -2.13 33.61
N LEU A 249 -16.47 -3.31 33.12
CA LEU A 249 -15.51 -4.23 32.51
C LEU A 249 -15.05 -3.70 31.14
N PHE A 250 -15.95 -3.13 30.36
CA PHE A 250 -15.60 -2.51 29.09
C PHE A 250 -14.66 -1.31 29.28
N ALA A 251 -14.92 -0.47 30.29
CA ALA A 251 -14.07 0.66 30.66
C ALA A 251 -12.69 0.26 31.21
N LYS A 252 -12.47 -1.02 31.57
CA LYS A 252 -11.10 -1.51 31.82
C LYS A 252 -10.26 -1.61 30.57
N LYS A 253 -10.89 -1.95 29.43
CA LYS A 253 -10.18 -2.08 28.14
C LYS A 253 -10.05 -0.75 27.42
N TYR A 254 -11.06 0.12 27.52
CA TYR A 254 -11.11 1.38 26.79
C TYR A 254 -11.09 2.58 27.73
N ASN A 255 -10.31 3.61 27.33
CA ASN A 255 -10.26 4.86 28.05
C ASN A 255 -11.52 5.69 27.75
N LEU A 256 -12.49 5.68 28.67
CA LEU A 256 -13.79 6.36 28.55
C LEU A 256 -13.91 7.46 29.59
N THR A 257 -14.31 8.65 29.18
CA THR A 257 -14.58 9.77 30.10
C THR A 257 -15.94 10.39 29.82
N GLU A 258 -16.53 11.06 30.83
CA GLU A 258 -17.82 11.75 30.68
C GLU A 258 -17.72 12.93 29.71
N GLU A 259 -16.58 13.62 29.69
CA GLU A 259 -16.28 14.73 28.80
C GLU A 259 -16.00 14.28 27.36
N GLY A 260 -15.61 13.00 27.18
CA GLY A 260 -15.16 12.47 25.90
C GLY A 260 -13.77 12.96 25.50
N ASN A 261 -13.26 12.38 24.41
CA ASN A 261 -11.98 12.77 23.81
C ASN A 261 -12.14 13.38 22.39
N PHE A 262 -13.39 13.49 21.92
CA PHE A 262 -13.74 14.12 20.64
C PHE A 262 -15.15 14.70 20.70
N GLU A 263 -15.30 16.03 20.73
CA GLU A 263 -16.58 16.77 20.66
C GLU A 263 -17.65 16.26 21.66
N GLY A 264 -17.25 15.98 22.91
CA GLY A 264 -18.15 15.45 23.94
C GLY A 264 -18.49 13.96 23.80
N ASN A 265 -17.86 13.27 22.87
CA ASN A 265 -17.99 11.83 22.64
C ASN A 265 -16.65 11.11 22.85
N ASN A 266 -16.71 9.79 22.93
CA ASN A 266 -15.54 8.93 23.07
C ASN A 266 -15.23 8.21 21.76
N ILE A 267 -14.02 8.41 21.26
CA ILE A 267 -13.34 7.47 20.35
C ILE A 267 -12.73 6.39 21.24
N LEU A 268 -12.91 5.13 20.87
CA LEU A 268 -12.38 4.00 21.65
C LEU A 268 -10.86 3.94 21.52
N ILE A 269 -10.16 3.90 22.66
CA ILE A 269 -8.70 3.81 22.77
C ILE A 269 -8.39 2.72 23.80
N GLU A 270 -7.58 1.74 23.44
CA GLU A 270 -7.21 0.67 24.37
C GLU A 270 -6.35 1.21 25.53
N THR A 271 -6.62 0.72 26.73
CA THR A 271 -5.80 0.96 27.91
C THR A 271 -4.64 -0.05 27.98
N HIS A 272 -3.65 0.23 28.82
CA HIS A 272 -2.56 -0.72 29.10
C HIS A 272 -2.92 -1.75 30.20
N ASN A 273 -4.18 -1.85 30.59
CA ASN A 273 -4.62 -2.76 31.63
C ASN A 273 -4.46 -4.23 31.21
N LYS A 274 -3.89 -5.03 32.09
CA LYS A 274 -3.85 -6.48 31.89
C LYS A 274 -5.24 -7.05 32.15
N LEU A 275 -5.76 -7.77 31.17
CA LEU A 275 -7.05 -8.45 31.20
C LEU A 275 -6.81 -9.96 31.21
N SER A 276 -7.61 -10.69 31.95
CA SER A 276 -7.64 -12.16 31.89
C SER A 276 -8.35 -12.64 30.61
N ASP A 277 -8.13 -13.88 30.20
CA ASP A 277 -8.78 -14.47 29.03
C ASP A 277 -10.32 -14.47 29.15
N ASP A 278 -10.87 -14.67 30.36
CA ASP A 278 -12.32 -14.58 30.63
C ASP A 278 -12.82 -13.13 30.45
N GLU A 279 -12.09 -12.13 30.94
CA GLU A 279 -12.43 -10.72 30.74
C GLU A 279 -12.38 -10.35 29.25
N ILE A 280 -11.35 -10.76 28.52
CA ILE A 280 -11.22 -10.53 27.06
C ILE A 280 -12.44 -11.13 26.33
N LYS A 281 -12.84 -12.36 26.65
CA LYS A 281 -13.99 -13.01 26.03
C LYS A 281 -15.31 -12.28 26.32
N LYS A 282 -15.51 -11.82 27.57
CA LYS A 282 -16.69 -11.04 27.95
C LYS A 282 -16.73 -9.68 27.23
N ILE A 283 -15.59 -9.01 27.12
CA ILE A 283 -15.45 -7.73 26.40
C ILE A 283 -15.73 -7.94 24.90
N SER A 284 -15.21 -8.99 24.28
CA SER A 284 -15.48 -9.30 22.87
C SER A 284 -16.98 -9.47 22.58
N ASN A 285 -17.72 -10.11 23.47
CA ASN A 285 -19.19 -10.20 23.36
C ASN A 285 -19.87 -8.83 23.52
N THR A 286 -19.29 -7.95 24.32
CA THR A 286 -19.77 -6.58 24.53
C THR A 286 -19.50 -5.72 23.29
N GLU A 287 -18.33 -5.85 22.69
CA GLU A 287 -17.96 -5.20 21.42
C GLU A 287 -18.93 -5.56 20.29
N LYS A 288 -19.30 -6.84 20.17
CA LYS A 288 -20.34 -7.27 19.21
C LYS A 288 -21.68 -6.59 19.46
N THR A 289 -22.10 -6.50 20.72
CA THR A 289 -23.35 -5.80 21.07
C THR A 289 -23.31 -4.33 20.65
N LEU A 290 -22.18 -3.65 20.87
CA LEU A 290 -22.00 -2.25 20.44
C LEU A 290 -21.95 -2.14 18.92
N LEU A 291 -21.27 -3.05 18.23
CA LEU A 291 -21.24 -3.06 16.76
C LEU A 291 -22.65 -3.22 16.18
N ASP A 292 -23.47 -4.12 16.75
CA ASP A 292 -24.88 -4.31 16.34
C ASP A 292 -25.72 -3.05 16.58
N GLN A 293 -25.48 -2.30 17.65
CA GLN A 293 -26.13 -1.01 17.88
C GLN A 293 -25.63 0.07 16.90
N ARG A 294 -24.32 0.16 16.67
CA ARG A 294 -23.72 1.10 15.71
C ARG A 294 -24.26 0.88 14.29
N ASN A 295 -24.44 -0.37 13.89
CA ASN A 295 -24.96 -0.72 12.57
C ASN A 295 -26.41 -0.29 12.32
N LYS A 296 -27.13 0.17 13.35
CA LYS A 296 -28.46 0.80 13.22
C LYS A 296 -28.38 2.29 12.89
N ARG A 297 -27.20 2.91 13.05
CA ARG A 297 -26.97 4.31 12.67
C ARG A 297 -26.84 4.42 11.16
N THR A 298 -27.04 5.61 10.62
CA THR A 298 -26.72 5.92 9.21
C THR A 298 -25.24 5.67 8.97
N LYS A 299 -24.92 4.76 8.04
CA LYS A 299 -23.52 4.50 7.65
C LYS A 299 -22.99 5.68 6.83
N PRO A 300 -21.67 5.94 6.87
CA PRO A 300 -20.99 6.81 5.91
C PRO A 300 -21.22 6.35 4.46
N LEU A 301 -21.11 7.28 3.51
CA LEU A 301 -21.23 6.95 2.10
C LEU A 301 -20.13 5.96 1.70
N PHE A 302 -20.54 4.92 0.99
CA PHE A 302 -19.62 3.94 0.42
C PHE A 302 -19.33 4.27 -1.04
N ASP A 303 -18.08 4.50 -1.39
CA ASP A 303 -17.60 4.55 -2.77
C ASP A 303 -17.34 3.13 -3.26
N ASP A 304 -18.31 2.58 -3.97
CA ASP A 304 -18.33 1.18 -4.43
C ASP A 304 -17.48 0.93 -5.69
N LYS A 305 -16.79 1.96 -6.21
CA LYS A 305 -15.94 1.83 -7.40
C LYS A 305 -14.82 0.81 -7.18
N SER A 306 -14.79 -0.21 -8.01
CA SER A 306 -13.77 -1.27 -7.99
C SER A 306 -12.60 -0.91 -8.89
N GLN A 307 -11.54 -0.35 -8.31
CA GLN A 307 -10.31 -0.03 -9.04
C GLN A 307 -9.46 -1.30 -9.21
N THR A 308 -8.93 -1.50 -10.40
CA THR A 308 -8.20 -2.72 -10.77
C THR A 308 -6.93 -2.90 -9.96
N ASP A 309 -6.13 -1.84 -9.80
CA ASP A 309 -4.89 -1.86 -9.02
C ASP A 309 -5.15 -2.24 -7.55
N GLN A 310 -6.14 -1.60 -6.91
CA GLN A 310 -6.47 -1.87 -5.51
C GLN A 310 -7.05 -3.28 -5.31
N ASN A 311 -7.92 -3.75 -6.22
CA ASN A 311 -8.46 -5.11 -6.15
C ASN A 311 -7.36 -6.16 -6.33
N CYS A 312 -6.44 -5.99 -7.30
CA CYS A 312 -5.30 -6.89 -7.47
C CYS A 312 -4.41 -6.90 -6.22
N PHE A 313 -4.08 -5.74 -5.67
CA PHE A 313 -3.25 -5.61 -4.49
C PHE A 313 -3.91 -6.23 -3.24
N LEU A 314 -5.21 -6.01 -3.07
CA LEU A 314 -5.97 -6.65 -1.98
C LEU A 314 -5.96 -8.17 -2.10
N LEU A 315 -6.32 -8.71 -3.28
CA LEU A 315 -6.43 -10.15 -3.49
C LEU A 315 -5.08 -10.85 -3.31
N GLU A 316 -3.98 -10.24 -3.76
CA GLU A 316 -2.63 -10.70 -3.46
C GLU A 316 -2.37 -10.73 -1.94
N THR A 317 -2.71 -9.65 -1.25
CA THR A 317 -2.52 -9.52 0.20
C THR A 317 -3.36 -10.53 0.97
N LEU A 318 -4.61 -10.80 0.57
CA LEU A 318 -5.48 -11.81 1.20
C LEU A 318 -4.97 -13.24 0.98
N LEU A 319 -4.43 -13.55 -0.21
CA LEU A 319 -3.76 -14.85 -0.45
C LEU A 319 -2.59 -15.04 0.51
N LEU A 320 -1.74 -14.02 0.67
CA LEU A 320 -0.63 -14.05 1.61
C LEU A 320 -1.10 -14.18 3.07
N SER A 321 -2.18 -13.47 3.43
CA SER A 321 -2.80 -13.57 4.75
C SER A 321 -3.28 -14.98 5.05
N SER A 322 -3.89 -15.65 4.07
CA SER A 322 -4.37 -17.02 4.23
C SER A 322 -3.26 -18.01 4.57
N LEU A 323 -2.06 -17.81 3.99
CA LEU A 323 -0.88 -18.62 4.32
C LEU A 323 -0.38 -18.34 5.74
N VAL A 324 -0.30 -17.07 6.11
CA VAL A 324 0.25 -16.63 7.40
C VAL A 324 -0.65 -17.05 8.55
N THR A 325 -1.97 -17.01 8.36
CA THR A 325 -2.98 -17.36 9.38
C THR A 325 -3.41 -18.82 9.33
N ASP A 326 -2.93 -19.62 8.37
CA ASP A 326 -3.40 -20.99 8.10
C ASP A 326 -4.92 -21.06 7.85
N ASN A 327 -5.49 -20.04 7.17
CA ASN A 327 -6.93 -19.92 6.92
C ASN A 327 -7.29 -20.37 5.49
N GLU A 328 -7.68 -21.65 5.33
CA GLU A 328 -8.01 -22.21 4.03
C GLU A 328 -9.33 -21.63 3.47
N GLU A 329 -10.30 -21.27 4.33
CA GLU A 329 -11.55 -20.63 3.91
C GLU A 329 -11.26 -19.26 3.26
N LEU A 330 -10.43 -18.43 3.89
CA LEU A 330 -9.98 -17.15 3.31
C LEU A 330 -9.32 -17.36 1.96
N LYS A 331 -8.47 -18.38 1.83
CA LYS A 331 -7.80 -18.71 0.56
C LYS A 331 -8.81 -19.05 -0.52
N GLN A 332 -9.78 -19.93 -0.25
CA GLN A 332 -10.78 -20.34 -1.23
C GLN A 332 -11.68 -19.16 -1.65
N ASN A 333 -12.14 -18.34 -0.70
CA ASN A 333 -12.94 -17.16 -0.98
C ASN A 333 -12.15 -16.16 -1.83
N THR A 334 -10.88 -15.95 -1.54
CA THR A 334 -10.00 -15.07 -2.32
C THR A 334 -9.81 -15.59 -3.75
N LEU A 335 -9.62 -16.90 -3.94
CA LEU A 335 -9.52 -17.52 -5.27
C LEU A 335 -10.80 -17.37 -6.08
N VAL A 336 -11.97 -17.36 -5.46
CA VAL A 336 -13.24 -17.06 -6.13
C VAL A 336 -13.26 -15.62 -6.64
N SER A 337 -12.92 -14.63 -5.79
CA SER A 337 -12.85 -13.22 -6.20
C SER A 337 -11.80 -12.99 -7.32
N ILE A 338 -10.67 -13.70 -7.28
CA ILE A 338 -9.66 -13.65 -8.34
C ILE A 338 -10.25 -14.12 -9.69
N LYS A 339 -11.00 -15.23 -9.71
CA LYS A 339 -11.64 -15.71 -10.94
C LYS A 339 -12.66 -14.71 -11.51
N ILE A 340 -13.37 -14.01 -10.63
CA ILE A 340 -14.31 -12.95 -11.02
C ILE A 340 -13.52 -11.80 -11.67
N LEU A 341 -12.47 -11.32 -11.00
CA LEU A 341 -11.61 -10.26 -11.53
C LEU A 341 -10.96 -10.66 -12.88
N GLU A 342 -10.43 -11.89 -12.99
CA GLU A 342 -9.84 -12.40 -14.24
C GLU A 342 -10.84 -12.43 -15.40
N LYS A 343 -12.11 -12.73 -15.14
CA LYS A 343 -13.17 -12.68 -16.14
C LYS A 343 -13.39 -11.26 -16.66
N TYR A 344 -13.34 -10.26 -15.76
CA TYR A 344 -13.49 -8.85 -16.15
C TYR A 344 -12.29 -8.31 -16.92
N LEU A 345 -11.08 -8.81 -16.63
CA LEU A 345 -9.83 -8.42 -17.27
C LEU A 345 -9.43 -9.35 -18.44
N SER A 346 -10.37 -10.16 -19.00
CA SER A 346 -10.06 -11.15 -20.04
C SER A 346 -9.62 -10.50 -21.36
N ASP A 347 -10.27 -9.43 -21.76
CA ASP A 347 -10.10 -8.81 -23.08
C ASP A 347 -9.25 -7.54 -23.02
N LYS A 348 -9.47 -6.71 -22.02
CA LYS A 348 -8.78 -5.43 -21.81
C LYS A 348 -8.58 -5.18 -20.32
N ILE A 349 -7.44 -4.60 -19.95
CA ILE A 349 -7.24 -4.02 -18.61
C ILE A 349 -7.78 -2.59 -18.62
N PHE A 350 -8.63 -2.26 -17.67
CA PHE A 350 -9.22 -0.93 -17.44
C PHE A 350 -9.01 -0.53 -15.98
N HIS A 351 -9.15 0.75 -15.67
CA HIS A 351 -8.91 1.25 -14.32
C HIS A 351 -10.04 0.94 -13.34
N CYS A 352 -11.30 1.13 -13.77
CA CYS A 352 -12.46 0.96 -12.92
C CYS A 352 -13.48 0.00 -13.55
N TYR A 353 -13.98 -0.95 -12.77
CA TYR A 353 -14.93 -1.95 -13.27
C TYR A 353 -16.27 -1.34 -13.69
N GLN A 354 -16.79 -0.39 -12.91
CA GLN A 354 -18.06 0.29 -13.20
C GLN A 354 -17.96 1.30 -14.35
N ASP A 355 -16.74 1.68 -14.74
CA ASP A 355 -16.48 2.57 -15.86
C ASP A 355 -15.30 2.04 -16.69
N THR A 356 -15.63 1.20 -17.68
CA THR A 356 -14.65 0.56 -18.56
C THR A 356 -14.10 1.48 -19.65
N GLU A 357 -14.59 2.72 -19.75
CA GLU A 357 -14.06 3.74 -20.65
C GLU A 357 -12.79 4.38 -20.08
N ILE A 358 -12.62 4.34 -18.76
CA ILE A 358 -11.38 4.83 -18.13
C ILE A 358 -10.24 3.86 -18.47
N ASP A 359 -9.29 4.33 -19.24
CA ASP A 359 -8.10 3.56 -19.60
C ASP A 359 -7.27 3.24 -18.36
N ALA A 360 -6.68 2.04 -18.38
CA ALA A 360 -5.84 1.58 -17.28
C ALA A 360 -4.52 2.35 -17.21
N PHE A 361 -4.11 2.66 -15.98
CA PHE A 361 -2.83 3.27 -15.62
C PHE A 361 -1.75 2.22 -15.44
N LEU A 362 -0.52 2.68 -15.21
CA LEU A 362 0.63 1.81 -14.94
C LEU A 362 0.37 0.85 -13.79
N GLU A 363 -0.23 1.35 -12.70
CA GLU A 363 -0.52 0.59 -11.50
C GLU A 363 -1.46 -0.59 -11.77
N ASP A 364 -2.48 -0.42 -12.60
CA ASP A 364 -3.43 -1.50 -12.95
C ASP A 364 -2.71 -2.69 -13.60
N TYR A 365 -1.78 -2.42 -14.50
CA TYR A 365 -0.99 -3.45 -15.18
C TYR A 365 -0.03 -4.16 -14.23
N VAL A 366 0.73 -3.41 -13.43
CA VAL A 366 1.77 -4.00 -12.58
C VAL A 366 1.19 -4.77 -11.40
N TYR A 367 0.11 -4.28 -10.78
CA TYR A 367 -0.54 -5.02 -9.70
C TYR A 367 -1.26 -6.27 -10.19
N TYR A 368 -1.83 -6.24 -11.40
CA TYR A 368 -2.38 -7.46 -11.99
C TYR A 368 -1.28 -8.49 -12.29
N ALA A 369 -0.16 -8.07 -12.87
CA ALA A 369 0.99 -8.96 -13.07
C ALA A 369 1.56 -9.49 -11.75
N SER A 370 1.59 -8.68 -10.67
CA SER A 370 2.01 -9.09 -9.34
C SER A 370 1.13 -10.21 -8.78
N LEU A 371 -0.19 -10.03 -8.84
CA LEU A 371 -1.15 -11.05 -8.43
C LEU A 371 -0.94 -12.38 -9.18
N LEU A 372 -0.77 -12.33 -10.50
CA LEU A 372 -0.54 -13.53 -11.31
C LEU A 372 0.77 -14.24 -10.95
N ILE A 373 1.86 -13.49 -10.74
CA ILE A 373 3.14 -14.05 -10.30
C ILE A 373 2.98 -14.69 -8.91
N THR A 374 2.25 -14.05 -8.01
CA THR A 374 1.97 -14.60 -6.68
C THR A 374 1.19 -15.91 -6.75
N ILE A 375 0.19 -16.02 -7.62
CA ILE A 375 -0.54 -17.27 -7.84
C ILE A 375 0.39 -18.36 -8.39
N TYR A 376 1.25 -18.03 -9.38
CA TYR A 376 2.27 -18.96 -9.87
C TYR A 376 3.21 -19.44 -8.76
N GLU A 377 3.67 -18.53 -7.92
CA GLU A 377 4.58 -18.87 -6.80
C GLU A 377 3.91 -19.78 -5.75
N LEU A 378 2.57 -19.73 -5.66
CA LEU A 378 1.79 -20.61 -4.77
C LEU A 378 1.65 -22.03 -5.29
N ASP A 379 1.36 -22.19 -6.56
CA ASP A 379 0.99 -23.50 -7.11
C ASP A 379 1.89 -24.00 -8.25
N GLY A 380 2.68 -23.11 -8.87
CA GLY A 380 3.58 -23.39 -9.98
C GLY A 380 2.86 -23.62 -11.31
N ASP A 381 1.63 -23.12 -11.49
CA ASP A 381 0.92 -23.21 -12.78
C ASP A 381 1.50 -22.21 -13.77
N VAL A 382 2.17 -22.73 -14.79
CA VAL A 382 2.92 -21.93 -15.79
C VAL A 382 2.04 -20.93 -16.53
N LYS A 383 0.73 -21.18 -16.68
CA LYS A 383 -0.18 -20.25 -17.36
C LYS A 383 -0.18 -18.85 -16.75
N TYR A 384 -0.03 -18.75 -15.41
CA TYR A 384 -0.02 -17.46 -14.72
C TYR A 384 1.27 -16.67 -14.98
N ILE A 385 2.42 -17.38 -15.07
CA ILE A 385 3.68 -16.71 -15.37
C ILE A 385 3.73 -16.23 -16.83
N GLU A 386 3.20 -17.02 -17.77
CA GLU A 386 3.12 -16.61 -19.17
C GLU A 386 2.19 -15.40 -19.33
N LYS A 387 1.01 -15.41 -18.71
CA LYS A 387 0.10 -14.26 -18.73
C LYS A 387 0.74 -13.01 -18.08
N ALA A 388 1.45 -13.16 -16.98
CA ALA A 388 2.16 -12.04 -16.33
C ALA A 388 3.26 -11.47 -17.24
N LYS A 389 4.03 -12.31 -17.95
CA LYS A 389 5.03 -11.88 -18.94
C LYS A 389 4.40 -11.03 -20.03
N ASP A 390 3.30 -11.51 -20.61
CA ASP A 390 2.60 -10.78 -21.67
C ASP A 390 2.12 -9.40 -21.20
N ILE A 391 1.58 -9.33 -19.97
CA ILE A 391 1.17 -8.07 -19.37
C ILE A 391 2.38 -7.14 -19.17
N LEU A 392 3.51 -7.63 -18.64
CA LEU A 392 4.70 -6.82 -18.41
C LEU A 392 5.38 -6.36 -19.72
N ILE A 393 5.30 -7.14 -20.79
CA ILE A 393 5.74 -6.71 -22.13
C ILE A 393 4.86 -5.56 -22.61
N LYS A 394 3.54 -5.69 -22.55
CA LYS A 394 2.59 -4.62 -22.90
C LYS A 394 2.79 -3.38 -22.03
N THR A 395 3.06 -3.57 -20.73
CA THR A 395 3.38 -2.45 -19.82
C THR A 395 4.58 -1.65 -20.33
N TRP A 396 5.64 -2.35 -20.76
CA TRP A 396 6.81 -1.67 -21.34
C TRP A 396 6.46 -0.92 -22.62
N GLU A 397 5.67 -1.50 -23.50
CA GLU A 397 5.26 -0.88 -24.76
C GLU A 397 4.40 0.37 -24.55
N TYR A 398 3.50 0.34 -23.57
CA TYR A 398 2.52 1.40 -23.35
C TYR A 398 3.04 2.56 -22.48
N PHE A 399 3.92 2.29 -21.54
CA PHE A 399 4.27 3.26 -20.50
C PHE A 399 5.75 3.67 -20.48
N PHE A 400 6.65 2.93 -21.16
CA PHE A 400 8.07 3.21 -21.07
C PHE A 400 8.48 4.41 -21.91
N ASP A 401 8.93 5.49 -21.25
CA ASP A 401 9.51 6.66 -21.90
C ASP A 401 11.03 6.48 -22.12
N LYS A 402 11.45 6.43 -23.38
CA LYS A 402 12.87 6.30 -23.77
C LYS A 402 13.72 7.48 -23.30
N LYS A 403 13.14 8.66 -23.11
CA LYS A 403 13.86 9.87 -22.71
C LYS A 403 14.25 9.84 -21.24
N SER A 404 13.32 9.55 -20.36
CA SER A 404 13.57 9.42 -18.92
C SER A 404 14.13 8.05 -18.55
N GLY A 405 13.81 7.00 -19.31
CA GLY A 405 14.13 5.62 -19.00
C GLY A 405 13.24 5.02 -17.91
N LEU A 406 12.08 5.62 -17.64
CA LEU A 406 11.10 5.26 -16.61
C LEU A 406 9.73 5.06 -17.23
N MET A 407 8.80 4.50 -16.46
CA MET A 407 7.41 4.36 -16.88
C MET A 407 6.62 5.63 -16.55
N GLN A 408 5.86 6.11 -17.52
CA GLN A 408 4.86 7.17 -17.32
C GLN A 408 3.62 6.56 -16.66
N LYS A 409 2.82 7.39 -16.00
CA LYS A 409 1.58 6.96 -15.37
C LYS A 409 0.52 6.58 -16.40
N ASN A 410 0.38 7.40 -17.43
CA ASN A 410 -0.57 7.21 -18.53
C ASN A 410 0.11 6.55 -19.73
N LYS A 411 -0.67 5.96 -20.65
CA LYS A 411 -0.13 5.43 -21.90
C LYS A 411 0.50 6.54 -22.73
N ILE A 412 1.61 6.22 -23.40
CA ILE A 412 2.40 7.18 -24.21
C ILE A 412 1.58 7.84 -25.34
N LEU A 413 0.53 7.17 -25.79
CA LEU A 413 -0.34 7.66 -26.87
C LEU A 413 -1.36 8.73 -26.42
N ASP A 414 -1.50 8.95 -25.11
CA ASP A 414 -2.42 9.95 -24.56
C ASP A 414 -1.77 11.33 -24.64
N ASN A 415 -1.97 12.04 -25.75
CA ASN A 415 -1.33 13.34 -26.02
C ASN A 415 -2.05 14.56 -25.40
N ASP A 416 -3.05 14.35 -24.57
CA ASP A 416 -3.87 15.44 -24.00
C ASP A 416 -3.16 16.22 -22.89
N LEU A 417 -2.06 15.71 -22.36
CA LEU A 417 -1.28 16.36 -21.31
C LEU A 417 -0.07 17.10 -21.86
N PHE A 418 0.13 18.35 -21.45
CA PHE A 418 1.32 19.15 -21.83
C PHE A 418 2.63 18.53 -21.34
N VAL A 419 2.60 17.73 -20.26
CA VAL A 419 3.71 16.91 -19.74
C VAL A 419 3.16 15.57 -19.27
N GLN A 420 3.75 14.48 -19.73
CA GLN A 420 3.40 13.15 -19.27
C GLN A 420 4.01 12.90 -17.86
N PRO A 421 3.21 12.62 -16.84
CA PRO A 421 3.72 12.44 -15.49
C PRO A 421 4.46 11.10 -15.34
N VAL A 422 5.67 11.18 -14.80
CA VAL A 422 6.38 10.02 -14.24
C VAL A 422 6.24 10.12 -12.72
N ASP A 423 5.44 9.26 -12.14
CA ASP A 423 5.29 9.20 -10.69
C ASP A 423 6.29 8.19 -10.12
N LEU A 424 7.18 8.68 -9.25
CA LEU A 424 8.20 7.89 -8.58
C LEU A 424 8.00 7.86 -7.08
N ASN A 425 7.06 8.64 -6.58
CA ASN A 425 6.79 8.75 -5.16
C ASN A 425 5.83 7.64 -4.72
N ASP A 426 6.11 7.09 -3.57
CA ASP A 426 5.15 6.28 -2.84
C ASP A 426 4.11 7.22 -2.23
N ASN A 427 2.93 7.26 -2.81
CA ASN A 427 1.83 8.10 -2.34
C ASN A 427 0.84 7.25 -1.53
N ASN A 428 -0.26 6.86 -2.18
CA ASN A 428 -1.30 6.04 -1.54
C ASN A 428 -0.92 4.55 -1.50
N ILE A 429 -0.20 4.08 -2.53
CA ILE A 429 0.31 2.70 -2.68
C ILE A 429 1.77 2.75 -3.19
N PRO A 430 2.54 1.67 -3.07
CA PRO A 430 3.85 1.58 -3.71
C PRO A 430 3.78 1.90 -5.20
N ASN A 431 4.64 2.79 -5.67
CA ASN A 431 4.56 3.30 -7.05
C ASN A 431 4.80 2.23 -8.12
N GLY A 432 4.12 2.37 -9.26
CA GLY A 432 4.14 1.39 -10.35
C GLY A 432 5.53 1.11 -10.92
N ASN A 433 6.43 2.09 -10.97
CA ASN A 433 7.81 1.91 -11.42
C ASN A 433 8.60 0.96 -10.49
N SER A 434 8.44 1.10 -9.18
CA SER A 434 9.10 0.25 -8.18
C SER A 434 8.58 -1.18 -8.22
N VAL A 435 7.27 -1.33 -8.38
CA VAL A 435 6.62 -2.65 -8.53
C VAL A 435 7.10 -3.31 -9.81
N TYR A 436 7.10 -2.60 -10.95
CA TYR A 436 7.57 -3.14 -12.23
C TYR A 436 9.02 -3.63 -12.16
N LEU A 437 9.93 -2.87 -11.52
CA LEU A 437 11.31 -3.27 -11.31
C LEU A 437 11.43 -4.61 -10.57
N ASN A 438 10.66 -4.77 -9.48
CA ASN A 438 10.64 -6.01 -8.71
C ASN A 438 10.09 -7.18 -9.51
N LEU A 439 9.01 -6.97 -10.29
CA LEU A 439 8.42 -8.00 -11.15
C LEU A 439 9.36 -8.43 -12.27
N CYS A 440 10.09 -7.50 -12.90
CA CYS A 440 11.15 -7.84 -13.86
C CYS A 440 12.20 -8.77 -13.24
N ASN A 441 12.61 -8.50 -11.99
CA ASN A 441 13.56 -9.36 -11.28
C ASN A 441 13.00 -10.75 -11.01
N LYS A 442 11.74 -10.86 -10.57
CA LYS A 442 11.07 -12.16 -10.37
C LYS A 442 10.99 -12.95 -11.69
N ILE A 443 10.54 -12.31 -12.78
CA ILE A 443 10.47 -12.97 -14.10
C ILE A 443 11.85 -13.39 -14.59
N TYR A 444 12.88 -12.56 -14.42
CA TYR A 444 14.25 -12.92 -14.76
C TYR A 444 14.73 -14.17 -14.02
N ILE A 445 14.49 -14.27 -12.72
CA ILE A 445 14.84 -15.43 -11.91
C ILE A 445 14.08 -16.68 -12.40
N ILE A 446 12.80 -16.56 -12.69
CA ILE A 446 11.95 -17.69 -13.11
C ILE A 446 12.34 -18.17 -14.50
N THR A 447 12.52 -17.27 -15.47
CA THR A 447 12.69 -17.60 -16.89
C THR A 447 14.14 -17.65 -17.34
N SER A 448 15.02 -16.91 -16.70
CA SER A 448 16.42 -16.66 -17.09
C SER A 448 16.55 -15.94 -18.45
N ASP A 449 15.50 -15.27 -18.92
CA ASP A 449 15.47 -14.52 -20.17
C ASP A 449 16.14 -13.14 -19.99
N LYS A 450 17.16 -12.88 -20.80
CA LYS A 450 18.02 -11.68 -20.73
C LYS A 450 17.29 -10.35 -20.94
N ILE A 451 16.17 -10.36 -21.67
CA ILE A 451 15.38 -9.14 -21.90
C ILE A 451 14.94 -8.48 -20.58
N TRP A 452 14.64 -9.29 -19.57
CA TRP A 452 14.24 -8.79 -18.25
C TRP A 452 15.41 -8.17 -17.49
N PHE A 453 16.61 -8.76 -17.63
CA PHE A 453 17.82 -8.21 -17.07
C PHE A 453 18.17 -6.83 -17.69
N GLU A 454 18.00 -6.68 -19.01
CA GLU A 454 18.21 -5.40 -19.70
C GLU A 454 17.23 -4.32 -19.21
N LYS A 455 15.94 -4.69 -19.02
CA LYS A 455 14.93 -3.77 -18.45
C LYS A 455 15.30 -3.35 -17.02
N ILE A 456 15.71 -4.29 -16.17
CA ILE A 456 16.20 -4.01 -14.81
C ILE A 456 17.36 -3.01 -14.84
N ASP A 457 18.36 -3.21 -15.71
CA ASP A 457 19.52 -2.35 -15.80
C ASP A 457 19.16 -0.91 -16.24
N ILE A 458 18.25 -0.78 -17.21
CA ILE A 458 17.73 0.53 -17.66
C ILE A 458 17.03 1.25 -16.50
N LEU A 459 16.11 0.59 -15.83
CA LEU A 459 15.36 1.20 -14.73
C LEU A 459 16.27 1.59 -13.56
N LYS A 460 17.17 0.71 -13.15
CA LYS A 460 18.15 1.01 -12.09
C LYS A 460 18.95 2.27 -12.38
N LYS A 461 19.44 2.44 -13.61
CA LYS A 461 20.20 3.62 -14.04
C LYS A 461 19.35 4.89 -13.98
N SER A 462 18.10 4.81 -14.39
CA SER A 462 17.19 5.96 -14.44
C SER A 462 16.74 6.43 -13.05
N PHE A 463 16.52 5.52 -12.13
CA PHE A 463 16.10 5.84 -10.76
C PHE A 463 17.21 6.47 -9.90
N HIS A 464 18.48 6.14 -10.11
CA HIS A 464 19.56 6.59 -9.22
C HIS A 464 19.68 8.11 -9.09
N GLN A 465 19.36 8.83 -10.14
CA GLN A 465 19.39 10.30 -10.10
C GLN A 465 18.34 10.87 -9.16
N VAL A 466 17.11 10.35 -9.26
CA VAL A 466 15.97 10.87 -8.51
C VAL A 466 16.06 10.45 -7.03
N LEU A 467 16.63 9.29 -6.75
CA LEU A 467 16.76 8.76 -5.40
C LEU A 467 17.53 9.72 -4.47
N ASN A 468 18.59 10.35 -4.94
CA ASN A 468 19.38 11.26 -4.12
C ASN A 468 18.65 12.55 -3.72
N SER A 469 17.71 13.00 -4.56
CA SER A 469 16.96 14.23 -4.32
C SER A 469 15.64 14.01 -3.58
N ASN A 470 15.03 12.82 -3.71
CA ASN A 470 13.68 12.55 -3.21
C ASN A 470 13.50 11.19 -2.51
N PHE A 471 14.57 10.64 -1.93
CA PHE A 471 14.54 9.30 -1.33
C PHE A 471 13.45 9.11 -0.27
N ALA A 472 13.07 10.17 0.44
CA ALA A 472 12.10 10.12 1.53
C ALA A 472 10.68 9.65 1.10
N GLN A 473 10.39 9.71 -0.18
CA GLN A 473 9.12 9.26 -0.77
C GLN A 473 9.29 8.06 -1.71
N MET A 474 10.44 7.37 -1.70
CA MET A 474 10.80 6.32 -2.68
C MET A 474 11.24 5.01 -2.02
N PHE A 475 10.69 4.68 -0.86
CA PHE A 475 11.14 3.50 -0.10
C PHE A 475 10.71 2.17 -0.70
N SER A 476 9.62 2.12 -1.46
CA SER A 476 9.28 0.93 -2.24
C SER A 476 10.33 0.67 -3.34
N PHE A 477 10.87 1.75 -3.94
CA PHE A 477 11.98 1.64 -4.88
C PHE A 477 13.27 1.19 -4.20
N VAL A 478 13.63 1.81 -3.05
CA VAL A 478 14.82 1.41 -2.27
C VAL A 478 14.78 -0.09 -1.95
N LYS A 479 13.64 -0.58 -1.51
CA LYS A 479 13.42 -2.01 -1.25
C LYS A 479 13.54 -2.86 -2.52
N SER A 480 12.89 -2.46 -3.62
CA SER A 480 12.94 -3.21 -4.89
C SER A 480 14.34 -3.24 -5.48
N LEU A 481 15.09 -2.16 -5.37
CA LEU A 481 16.49 -2.10 -5.79
C LEU A 481 17.37 -3.04 -4.98
N ASP A 482 17.19 -3.11 -3.65
CA ASP A 482 17.94 -4.01 -2.79
C ASP A 482 17.61 -5.48 -3.11
N ILE A 483 16.34 -5.81 -3.35
CA ILE A 483 15.92 -7.16 -3.79
C ILE A 483 16.58 -7.53 -5.13
N CYS A 484 16.68 -6.60 -6.08
CA CYS A 484 17.38 -6.84 -7.35
C CYS A 484 18.90 -7.05 -7.16
N ASN A 485 19.49 -6.41 -6.16
CA ASN A 485 20.92 -6.54 -5.86
C ASN A 485 21.24 -7.82 -5.08
N GLU A 486 20.35 -8.24 -4.19
CA GLU A 486 20.50 -9.42 -3.33
C GLU A 486 19.27 -10.34 -3.40
N SER A 487 19.05 -10.94 -4.56
CA SER A 487 17.90 -11.83 -4.76
C SER A 487 18.09 -13.18 -4.04
N ILE A 488 16.98 -13.68 -3.50
CA ILE A 488 16.88 -15.05 -2.96
C ILE A 488 15.86 -15.79 -3.82
N SER A 489 16.20 -17.03 -4.22
CA SER A 489 15.27 -17.87 -4.97
C SER A 489 15.26 -19.30 -4.48
N PHE A 490 14.10 -19.94 -4.58
CA PHE A 490 13.87 -21.34 -4.32
C PHE A 490 13.48 -22.03 -5.64
N THR A 491 14.38 -22.85 -6.18
CA THR A 491 14.07 -23.66 -7.37
C THR A 491 13.61 -25.04 -6.90
N ILE A 492 12.38 -25.38 -7.21
CA ILE A 492 11.73 -26.63 -6.85
C ILE A 492 11.73 -27.55 -8.07
N HIS A 493 12.46 -28.65 -7.97
CA HIS A 493 12.51 -29.71 -8.99
C HIS A 493 11.51 -30.81 -8.62
N GLY A 494 10.67 -31.24 -9.57
CA GLY A 494 9.68 -32.29 -9.34
C GLY A 494 8.52 -31.83 -8.48
N LYS A 495 7.88 -30.76 -8.87
CA LYS A 495 6.74 -30.11 -8.19
C LYS A 495 5.68 -31.10 -7.71
N GLN A 496 5.32 -32.12 -8.52
CA GLN A 496 4.28 -33.10 -8.22
C GLN A 496 4.62 -33.95 -6.97
N ASN A 497 5.91 -34.10 -6.67
CA ASN A 497 6.42 -34.93 -5.59
C ASN A 497 6.89 -34.10 -4.37
N LEU A 498 6.57 -32.79 -4.35
CA LEU A 498 6.93 -31.92 -3.24
C LEU A 498 6.08 -32.24 -2.02
N ASP A 499 6.76 -32.58 -0.90
CA ASP A 499 6.09 -32.76 0.38
C ASP A 499 5.28 -31.50 0.75
N PRO A 500 3.99 -31.63 1.04
CA PRO A 500 3.14 -30.52 1.43
C PRO A 500 3.66 -29.72 2.64
N ASN A 501 4.33 -30.39 3.58
CA ASN A 501 4.89 -29.73 4.76
C ASN A 501 6.08 -28.84 4.38
N ILE A 502 6.93 -29.30 3.46
CA ILE A 502 8.05 -28.49 2.94
C ILE A 502 7.49 -27.29 2.18
N LYS A 503 6.52 -27.51 1.30
CA LYS A 503 5.85 -26.42 0.56
C LYS A 503 5.27 -25.38 1.51
N LYS A 504 4.50 -25.81 2.49
CA LYS A 504 3.90 -24.95 3.51
C LYS A 504 4.96 -24.18 4.30
N TYR A 505 6.03 -24.85 4.73
CA TYR A 505 7.15 -24.23 5.45
C TYR A 505 7.80 -23.11 4.64
N LEU A 506 8.15 -23.36 3.38
CA LEU A 506 8.81 -22.40 2.51
C LEU A 506 7.90 -21.20 2.21
N GLN A 507 6.67 -21.46 1.81
CA GLN A 507 5.69 -20.41 1.49
C GLN A 507 5.42 -19.54 2.71
N LYS A 508 5.14 -20.14 3.86
CA LYS A 508 4.85 -19.41 5.08
C LYS A 508 6.03 -18.53 5.55
N LYS A 509 7.28 -18.95 5.33
CA LYS A 509 8.45 -18.25 5.85
C LYS A 509 9.06 -17.24 4.88
N PHE A 510 9.05 -17.51 3.58
CA PHE A 510 9.86 -16.74 2.61
C PHE A 510 9.08 -16.08 1.48
N PHE A 511 7.78 -16.26 1.41
CA PHE A 511 6.99 -15.84 0.26
C PHE A 511 7.16 -14.34 -0.10
N THR A 512 7.30 -13.48 0.90
CA THR A 512 7.47 -12.03 0.71
C THR A 512 8.90 -11.58 0.42
N ARG A 513 9.87 -12.50 0.42
CA ARG A 513 11.32 -12.18 0.34
C ARG A 513 12.06 -12.93 -0.75
N ALA A 514 11.51 -14.01 -1.23
CA ALA A 514 12.15 -14.88 -2.20
C ALA A 514 11.26 -15.10 -3.41
N THR A 515 11.88 -15.48 -4.52
CA THR A 515 11.18 -15.89 -5.74
C THR A 515 11.15 -17.40 -5.81
N PHE A 516 9.97 -17.98 -6.05
CA PHE A 516 9.79 -19.41 -6.25
C PHE A 516 9.78 -19.75 -7.74
N LYS A 517 10.63 -20.72 -8.11
CA LYS A 517 10.71 -21.26 -9.47
C LYS A 517 10.40 -22.74 -9.44
N TYR A 518 9.51 -23.19 -10.30
CA TYR A 518 9.14 -24.58 -10.42
C TYR A 518 9.70 -25.17 -11.74
N LEU A 519 10.30 -26.37 -11.65
CA LEU A 519 10.81 -27.11 -12.79
C LEU A 519 10.15 -28.48 -12.82
N ASP A 520 9.43 -28.76 -13.91
CA ASP A 520 8.82 -30.07 -14.16
C ASP A 520 9.87 -31.06 -14.69
N ASN A 521 10.69 -31.56 -13.79
CA ASN A 521 11.64 -32.62 -14.09
C ASN A 521 11.06 -33.92 -13.52
N GLU A 522 11.13 -35.00 -14.28
CA GLU A 522 10.83 -36.33 -13.76
C GLU A 522 11.88 -36.73 -12.72
N VAL A 523 11.61 -36.43 -11.47
CA VAL A 523 12.41 -36.86 -10.33
C VAL A 523 11.55 -37.66 -9.37
N LYS A 524 12.11 -38.75 -8.80
CA LYS A 524 11.38 -39.60 -7.85
C LYS A 524 10.98 -38.86 -6.58
N GLU A 525 11.80 -37.91 -6.15
CA GLU A 525 11.57 -37.07 -4.97
C GLU A 525 11.84 -35.60 -5.34
N ALA A 526 11.03 -34.70 -4.85
CA ALA A 526 11.29 -33.29 -5.03
C ALA A 526 12.60 -32.85 -4.40
N LYS A 527 13.32 -31.96 -5.05
CA LYS A 527 14.56 -31.38 -4.58
C LYS A 527 14.47 -29.86 -4.65
N ILE A 528 15.02 -29.19 -3.64
CA ILE A 528 15.00 -27.75 -3.55
C ILE A 528 16.42 -27.23 -3.66
N VAL A 529 16.62 -26.25 -4.52
CA VAL A 529 17.87 -25.51 -4.63
C VAL A 529 17.62 -24.07 -4.19
N ILE A 530 18.38 -23.60 -3.22
CA ILE A 530 18.29 -22.24 -2.70
C ILE A 530 19.46 -21.44 -3.26
N CYS A 531 19.17 -20.35 -3.94
CA CYS A 531 20.20 -19.45 -4.44
C CYS A 531 20.10 -18.07 -3.76
N LYS A 532 21.27 -17.52 -3.38
CA LYS A 532 21.45 -16.13 -2.97
C LYS A 532 22.57 -15.54 -3.81
N ASN A 533 22.29 -14.46 -4.55
CA ASN A 533 23.27 -13.77 -5.40
C ASN A 533 24.02 -14.72 -6.34
N GLN A 534 23.31 -15.62 -7.04
CA GLN A 534 23.84 -16.61 -7.97
C GLN A 534 24.68 -17.72 -7.31
N THR A 535 24.91 -17.69 -5.99
CA THR A 535 25.49 -18.80 -5.25
C THR A 535 24.38 -19.71 -4.78
N CYS A 536 24.43 -20.98 -5.21
CA CYS A 536 23.34 -21.91 -4.98
C CYS A 536 23.77 -23.06 -4.04
N SER A 537 22.79 -23.59 -3.29
CA SER A 537 22.95 -24.79 -2.47
C SER A 537 23.10 -26.04 -3.34
N ASN A 538 23.55 -27.11 -2.72
CA ASN A 538 23.26 -28.45 -3.22
C ASN A 538 21.74 -28.70 -3.21
N LYS A 539 21.28 -29.78 -3.83
CA LYS A 539 19.89 -30.22 -3.81
C LYS A 539 19.51 -30.68 -2.39
N LEU A 540 18.54 -29.98 -1.78
CA LEU A 540 18.02 -30.23 -0.43
C LEU A 540 16.71 -31.02 -0.53
N SER A 541 16.42 -31.88 0.46
CA SER A 541 15.30 -32.81 0.39
C SER A 541 14.33 -32.72 1.55
N ASN A 542 14.72 -32.09 2.66
CA ASN A 542 13.89 -32.00 3.86
C ASN A 542 14.08 -30.67 4.59
N ILE A 543 13.16 -30.37 5.50
CA ILE A 543 13.14 -29.10 6.24
C ILE A 543 14.44 -28.86 7.01
N LYS A 544 15.02 -29.89 7.62
CA LYS A 544 16.26 -29.77 8.40
C LYS A 544 17.44 -29.32 7.54
N GLU A 545 17.62 -29.95 6.37
CA GLU A 545 18.68 -29.56 5.43
C GLU A 545 18.48 -28.10 4.95
N ILE A 546 17.24 -27.70 4.72
CA ILE A 546 16.88 -26.33 4.34
C ILE A 546 17.25 -25.37 5.47
N GLU A 547 16.83 -25.64 6.70
CA GLU A 547 17.13 -24.80 7.88
C GLU A 547 18.63 -24.67 8.13
N ASP A 548 19.38 -25.77 8.06
CA ASP A 548 20.82 -25.77 8.22
C ASP A 548 21.53 -24.94 7.14
N TYR A 549 21.05 -24.98 5.90
CA TYR A 549 21.58 -24.14 4.82
C TYR A 549 21.26 -22.67 5.03
N LEU A 550 20.00 -22.35 5.35
CA LEU A 550 19.55 -20.98 5.60
C LEU A 550 20.33 -20.32 6.74
N LYS A 551 20.51 -21.06 7.84
CA LYS A 551 21.26 -20.60 9.02
C LYS A 551 22.74 -20.32 8.69
N ARG A 552 23.41 -21.23 7.97
CA ARG A 552 24.83 -21.07 7.57
C ARG A 552 25.06 -19.89 6.64
N ASN A 553 24.05 -19.52 5.83
CA ASN A 553 24.16 -18.45 4.84
C ASN A 553 23.48 -17.14 5.29
N ASN A 554 23.09 -17.03 6.55
CA ASN A 554 22.39 -15.87 7.12
C ASN A 554 21.17 -15.48 6.28
N ILE A 555 20.36 -16.47 5.88
CA ILE A 555 19.08 -16.28 5.20
C ILE A 555 18.00 -16.51 6.27
N SER A 556 17.47 -15.43 6.84
CA SER A 556 16.49 -15.50 7.92
C SER A 556 15.07 -15.20 7.43
#